data_43e3f0f0ebf4c7c9609b966110805880
#
_entry.id   43e3f0f0ebf4c7c9609b966110805880
#
_cell.length_a   1.000
_cell.length_b   1.000
_cell.length_c   1.000
_cell.angle_alpha   90.00
_cell.angle_beta   90.00
_cell.angle_gamma   90.00
#
_symmetry.space_group_name_H-M   'P 1'
#
loop_
_entity.id
_entity.type
_entity.pdbx_description
1 polymer ?
#
loop_
_entity_poly.entity_id
_entity_poly.type
_entity_poly.pdbx_seq_one_letter_code
_entity_poly.pdbx_strand_id
1 'polypeptide(L)'
;LGHNVTFDFSFLKRAAVNNGYTITDDGIDTLKIARRLLPELEHKNLSFLCQYFNIDPGRSHRAYDDAVRASILYGKLEKLKPEDNSFSNTTKLVYVVKKDSPITPPQRRYLAALVEKHNINLEIPVEEMTKSMASRQIDTIIAQYGK
;
A
#
# COMPACT_ATOMS: atom_id res chain seq x y z
N LEU A 1 11.29 -8.13 -0.90
CA LEU A 1 11.63 -7.83 0.49
C LEU A 1 10.98 -6.54 0.94
N GLY A 2 10.45 -6.51 2.15
CA GLY A 2 9.91 -5.29 2.76
C GLY A 2 9.68 -5.44 4.26
N HIS A 3 9.20 -4.37 4.89
CA HIS A 3 8.78 -4.38 6.30
C HIS A 3 7.27 -4.21 6.39
N ASN A 4 6.54 -5.26 6.76
CA ASN A 4 5.09 -5.38 6.59
C ASN A 4 4.70 -5.41 5.09
N VAL A 5 5.43 -6.18 4.32
CA VAL A 5 5.37 -6.22 2.84
C VAL A 5 3.96 -6.53 2.29
N THR A 6 3.11 -7.18 3.06
CA THR A 6 1.71 -7.44 2.65
C THR A 6 0.93 -6.13 2.47
N PHE A 7 1.28 -5.09 3.20
CA PHE A 7 0.68 -3.75 3.05
C PHE A 7 0.98 -3.19 1.66
N ASP A 8 2.26 -3.13 1.27
CA ASP A 8 2.68 -2.64 -0.05
C ASP A 8 2.11 -3.50 -1.18
N PHE A 9 2.15 -4.82 -1.02
CA PHE A 9 1.56 -5.75 -1.97
C PHE A 9 0.04 -5.53 -2.16
N SER A 10 -0.67 -5.11 -1.12
CA SER A 10 -2.10 -4.82 -1.21
C SER A 10 -2.42 -3.69 -2.21
N PHE A 11 -1.58 -2.66 -2.27
CA PHE A 11 -1.71 -1.56 -3.24
C PHE A 11 -1.38 -2.02 -4.65
N LEU A 12 -0.27 -2.75 -4.83
CA LEU A 12 0.13 -3.29 -6.13
C LEU A 12 -0.94 -4.22 -6.68
N LYS A 13 -1.46 -5.13 -5.86
CA LYS A 13 -2.50 -6.06 -6.27
C LYS A 13 -3.80 -5.35 -6.65
N ARG A 14 -4.19 -4.33 -5.88
CA ARG A 14 -5.36 -3.51 -6.22
C ARG A 14 -5.17 -2.78 -7.55
N ALA A 15 -4.01 -2.16 -7.76
CA ALA A 15 -3.69 -1.49 -9.01
C ALA A 15 -3.72 -2.47 -10.20
N ALA A 16 -3.12 -3.66 -10.05
CA ALA A 16 -3.13 -4.69 -11.08
C ALA A 16 -4.57 -5.12 -11.43
N VAL A 17 -5.37 -5.49 -10.44
CA VAL A 17 -6.76 -5.94 -10.64
C VAL A 17 -7.60 -4.85 -11.31
N ASN A 18 -7.43 -3.59 -10.91
CA ASN A 18 -8.17 -2.46 -11.52
C ASN A 18 -7.78 -2.22 -13.00
N ASN A 19 -6.64 -2.73 -13.43
CA ASN A 19 -6.18 -2.68 -14.83
C ASN A 19 -6.28 -4.05 -15.55
N GLY A 20 -7.05 -4.99 -15.01
CA GLY A 20 -7.27 -6.30 -15.63
C GLY A 20 -6.12 -7.30 -15.49
N TYR A 21 -5.12 -7.01 -14.65
CA TYR A 21 -3.98 -7.90 -14.44
C TYR A 21 -4.15 -8.74 -13.17
N THR A 22 -3.59 -9.94 -13.19
CA THR A 22 -3.45 -10.78 -12.00
C THR A 22 -2.00 -10.84 -11.60
N ILE A 23 -1.70 -10.52 -10.34
CA ILE A 23 -0.39 -10.70 -9.75
C ILE A 23 -0.47 -11.67 -8.58
N THR A 24 0.48 -12.59 -8.55
CA THR A 24 0.75 -13.49 -7.43
C THR A 24 2.24 -13.44 -7.20
N ASP A 25 2.65 -13.22 -5.96
CA ASP A 25 4.06 -13.09 -5.65
C ASP A 25 4.36 -13.64 -4.26
N ASP A 26 5.62 -13.96 -4.06
CA ASP A 26 6.17 -14.32 -2.77
C ASP A 26 7.03 -13.19 -2.24
N GLY A 27 7.13 -13.08 -0.93
CA GLY A 27 7.90 -12.01 -0.31
C GLY A 27 8.61 -12.42 0.97
N ILE A 28 9.66 -11.69 1.29
CA ILE A 28 10.34 -11.75 2.58
C ILE A 28 9.89 -10.52 3.39
N ASP A 29 9.39 -10.77 4.60
CA ASP A 29 8.84 -9.72 5.48
C ASP A 29 9.70 -9.59 6.74
N THR A 30 10.49 -8.52 6.83
CA THR A 30 11.37 -8.25 7.96
C THR A 30 10.59 -8.03 9.26
N LEU A 31 9.31 -7.61 9.21
CA LEU A 31 8.46 -7.54 10.39
C LEU A 31 8.16 -8.93 10.96
N LYS A 32 7.86 -9.91 10.10
CA LYS A 32 7.62 -11.30 10.52
C LYS A 32 8.89 -11.91 11.11
N ILE A 33 10.04 -11.68 10.47
CA ILE A 33 11.35 -12.14 10.97
C ILE A 33 11.65 -11.51 12.33
N ALA A 34 11.48 -10.18 12.47
CA ALA A 34 11.72 -9.50 13.74
C ALA A 34 10.79 -9.98 14.86
N ARG A 35 9.53 -10.26 14.56
CA ARG A 35 8.58 -10.84 15.55
C ARG A 35 9.03 -12.20 16.07
N ARG A 36 9.68 -12.99 15.23
CA ARG A 36 10.16 -14.31 15.58
C ARG A 36 11.50 -14.28 16.31
N LEU A 37 12.44 -13.44 15.86
CA LEU A 37 13.79 -13.42 16.43
C LEU A 37 13.92 -12.54 17.67
N LEU A 38 13.05 -11.57 17.84
CA LEU A 38 13.08 -10.56 18.89
C LEU A 38 11.73 -10.51 19.62
N PRO A 39 11.23 -11.64 20.16
CA PRO A 39 9.91 -11.68 20.81
C PRO A 39 9.83 -10.73 22.01
N GLU A 40 10.96 -10.50 22.69
CA GLU A 40 11.10 -9.65 23.88
C GLU A 40 10.89 -8.16 23.62
N LEU A 41 11.09 -7.69 22.40
CA LEU A 41 10.90 -6.27 22.07
C LEU A 41 9.40 -5.94 22.05
N GLU A 42 9.01 -4.83 22.69
CA GLU A 42 7.62 -4.36 22.69
C GLU A 42 7.19 -3.86 21.30
N HIS A 43 8.05 -3.08 20.68
CA HIS A 43 7.78 -2.49 19.37
C HIS A 43 8.65 -3.10 18.26
N LYS A 44 8.04 -3.31 17.09
CA LYS A 44 8.72 -3.91 15.93
C LYS A 44 8.42 -3.15 14.63
N ASN A 45 8.01 -1.86 14.75
CA ASN A 45 7.91 -1.02 13.57
C ASN A 45 9.32 -0.67 13.03
N LEU A 46 9.39 -0.31 11.75
CA LEU A 46 10.67 -0.09 11.07
C LEU A 46 11.53 0.97 11.77
N SER A 47 10.92 2.08 12.20
CA SER A 47 11.64 3.17 12.87
C SER A 47 12.25 2.73 14.20
N PHE A 48 11.50 1.98 15.02
CA PHE A 48 12.01 1.44 16.28
C PHE A 48 13.15 0.46 16.05
N LEU A 49 13.02 -0.46 15.10
CA LEU A 49 14.07 -1.43 14.79
C LEU A 49 15.31 -0.76 14.19
N CYS A 50 15.14 0.27 13.38
CA CYS A 50 16.27 1.07 12.89
C CYS A 50 17.04 1.70 14.06
N GLN A 51 16.33 2.27 15.03
CA GLN A 51 16.97 2.84 16.23
C GLN A 51 17.69 1.75 17.05
N TYR A 52 17.03 0.61 17.27
CA TYR A 52 17.58 -0.52 18.03
C TYR A 52 18.89 -1.06 17.42
N PHE A 53 18.96 -1.14 16.09
CA PHE A 53 20.11 -1.65 15.35
C PHE A 53 21.11 -0.57 14.91
N ASN A 54 20.93 0.69 15.34
CA ASN A 54 21.73 1.84 14.91
C ASN A 54 21.80 1.95 13.36
N ILE A 55 20.65 1.80 12.70
CA ILE A 55 20.47 2.06 11.27
C ILE A 55 20.10 3.53 11.11
N ASP A 56 20.76 4.22 10.17
CA ASP A 56 20.48 5.63 9.89
C ASP A 56 18.96 5.82 9.64
N PRO A 57 18.30 6.69 10.40
CA PRO A 57 16.86 6.94 10.23
C PRO A 57 16.52 7.58 8.87
N GLY A 58 17.50 8.15 8.15
CA GLY A 58 17.26 8.80 6.87
C GLY A 58 16.12 9.83 6.94
N ARG A 59 15.45 10.06 5.81
CA ARG A 59 14.23 10.85 5.77
C ARG A 59 13.03 9.91 5.94
N SER A 60 12.48 9.80 7.14
CA SER A 60 11.29 9.00 7.43
C SER A 60 10.13 9.31 6.48
N HIS A 61 9.34 8.29 6.16
CA HIS A 61 8.14 8.35 5.31
C HIS A 61 8.41 8.64 3.82
N ARG A 62 9.62 8.37 3.34
CA ARG A 62 9.88 8.25 1.91
C ARG A 62 10.04 6.78 1.55
N ALA A 63 9.25 6.31 0.60
CA ALA A 63 9.20 4.90 0.20
C ALA A 63 10.58 4.32 -0.14
N TYR A 64 11.44 5.10 -0.79
CA TYR A 64 12.80 4.69 -1.10
C TYR A 64 13.65 4.48 0.17
N ASP A 65 13.62 5.45 1.09
CA ASP A 65 14.42 5.38 2.34
C ASP A 65 13.91 4.25 3.23
N ASP A 66 12.59 4.01 3.26
CA ASP A 66 11.98 2.88 3.98
C ASP A 66 12.39 1.53 3.39
N ALA A 67 12.46 1.42 2.06
CA ALA A 67 12.91 0.21 1.38
C ALA A 67 14.40 -0.07 1.65
N VAL A 68 15.26 0.93 1.59
CA VAL A 68 16.69 0.82 1.93
C VAL A 68 16.86 0.38 3.39
N ARG A 69 16.15 0.99 4.32
CA ARG A 69 16.19 0.62 5.74
C ARG A 69 15.71 -0.80 5.99
N ALA A 70 14.64 -1.24 5.32
CA ALA A 70 14.16 -2.60 5.41
C ALA A 70 15.22 -3.61 4.91
N SER A 71 15.97 -3.27 3.87
CA SER A 71 17.08 -4.09 3.36
C SER A 71 18.26 -4.17 4.35
N ILE A 72 18.65 -3.03 4.93
CA ILE A 72 19.72 -3.01 5.95
C ILE A 72 19.29 -3.80 7.19
N LEU A 73 18.03 -3.61 7.63
CA LEU A 73 17.45 -4.34 8.76
C LEU A 73 17.46 -5.84 8.52
N TYR A 74 17.12 -6.28 7.31
CA TYR A 74 17.20 -7.70 6.94
C TYR A 74 18.60 -8.26 7.19
N GLY A 75 19.66 -7.60 6.71
CA GLY A 75 21.03 -8.03 6.95
C GLY A 75 21.47 -7.98 8.42
N LYS A 76 20.90 -7.08 9.24
CA LYS A 76 21.15 -7.05 10.68
C LYS A 76 20.47 -8.24 11.39
N LEU A 77 19.24 -8.55 11.02
CA LEU A 77 18.50 -9.70 11.56
C LEU A 77 19.16 -11.02 11.19
N GLU A 78 19.61 -11.17 9.93
CA GLU A 78 20.32 -12.35 9.44
C GLU A 78 21.59 -12.63 10.26
N LYS A 79 22.35 -11.58 10.60
CA LYS A 79 23.57 -11.72 11.43
C LYS A 79 23.30 -12.16 12.86
N LEU A 80 22.09 -11.96 13.39
CA LEU A 80 21.72 -12.44 14.74
C LEU A 80 21.55 -13.97 14.76
N LYS A 81 21.07 -14.55 13.66
CA LYS A 81 20.74 -15.97 13.60
C LYS A 81 20.89 -16.48 12.15
N PRO A 82 22.13 -16.65 11.67
CA PRO A 82 22.41 -16.98 10.26
C PRO A 82 21.80 -18.31 9.82
N GLU A 83 21.65 -19.26 10.72
CA GLU A 83 21.07 -20.57 10.47
C GLU A 83 19.54 -20.58 10.38
N ASP A 84 18.90 -19.45 10.57
CA ASP A 84 17.44 -19.36 10.54
C ASP A 84 16.90 -19.37 9.12
N ASN A 85 16.12 -20.39 8.78
CA ASN A 85 15.55 -20.58 7.44
C ASN A 85 14.58 -19.48 6.97
N SER A 86 14.14 -18.59 7.86
CA SER A 86 13.24 -17.49 7.46
C SER A 86 13.87 -16.46 6.53
N PHE A 87 15.19 -16.43 6.45
CA PHE A 87 15.92 -15.55 5.54
C PHE A 87 15.95 -16.08 4.10
N SER A 88 15.88 -17.39 3.94
CA SER A 88 15.88 -18.03 2.61
C SER A 88 14.47 -18.34 2.11
N ASN A 89 13.49 -18.43 3.02
CA ASN A 89 12.13 -18.85 2.69
C ASN A 89 11.24 -17.63 2.43
N THR A 90 10.79 -17.50 1.20
CA THR A 90 9.72 -16.56 0.86
C THR A 90 8.36 -17.08 1.35
N THR A 91 7.47 -16.17 1.68
CA THR A 91 6.07 -16.49 1.99
C THR A 91 5.15 -15.90 0.94
N LYS A 92 4.17 -16.70 0.52
CA LYS A 92 3.14 -16.24 -0.43
C LYS A 92 2.44 -14.99 0.10
N LEU A 93 2.43 -13.94 -0.70
CA LEU A 93 1.72 -12.72 -0.38
C LEU A 93 0.25 -12.87 -0.78
N VAL A 94 -0.61 -12.96 0.21
CA VAL A 94 -2.06 -13.14 -0.01
C VAL A 94 -2.78 -11.85 0.35
N TYR A 95 -3.48 -11.29 -0.64
CA TYR A 95 -4.38 -10.17 -0.44
C TYR A 95 -5.61 -10.33 -1.33
N VAL A 96 -6.79 -10.24 -0.75
CA VAL A 96 -8.06 -10.27 -1.48
C VAL A 96 -8.50 -8.84 -1.76
N VAL A 97 -8.50 -8.46 -3.04
CA VAL A 97 -9.01 -7.15 -3.45
C VAL A 97 -10.53 -7.16 -3.28
N LYS A 98 -11.02 -6.31 -2.38
CA LYS A 98 -12.47 -6.10 -2.25
C LYS A 98 -12.97 -5.46 -3.54
N LYS A 99 -14.06 -5.99 -4.10
CA LYS A 99 -14.76 -5.34 -5.23
C LYS A 99 -15.11 -3.92 -4.81
N ASP A 100 -14.84 -2.98 -5.70
CA ASP A 100 -15.22 -1.59 -5.48
C ASP A 100 -16.76 -1.50 -5.45
N SER A 101 -17.27 -0.77 -4.47
CA SER A 101 -18.71 -0.61 -4.31
C SER A 101 -19.26 0.38 -5.34
N PRO A 102 -20.53 0.26 -5.74
CA PRO A 102 -21.17 1.26 -6.58
C PRO A 102 -21.08 2.66 -5.98
N ILE A 103 -21.19 3.65 -6.82
CA ILE A 103 -21.25 5.06 -6.42
C ILE A 103 -22.30 5.27 -5.32
N THR A 104 -21.94 6.03 -4.29
CA THR A 104 -22.90 6.34 -3.21
C THR A 104 -23.90 7.44 -3.63
N PRO A 105 -25.12 7.47 -3.07
CA PRO A 105 -26.09 8.51 -3.40
C PRO A 105 -25.56 9.96 -3.19
N PRO A 106 -24.81 10.26 -2.11
CA PRO A 106 -24.18 11.58 -1.97
C PRO A 106 -23.16 11.91 -3.06
N GLN A 107 -22.29 10.96 -3.41
CA GLN A 107 -21.31 11.14 -4.49
C GLN A 107 -22.00 11.37 -5.83
N ARG A 108 -23.04 10.59 -6.12
CA ARG A 108 -23.81 10.73 -7.36
C ARG A 108 -24.39 12.15 -7.50
N ARG A 109 -25.06 12.64 -6.45
CA ARG A 109 -25.63 14.00 -6.45
C ARG A 109 -24.55 15.06 -6.64
N TYR A 110 -23.44 14.92 -5.91
CA TYR A 110 -22.36 15.91 -5.97
C TYR A 110 -21.66 15.91 -7.34
N LEU A 111 -21.35 14.73 -7.88
CA LEU A 111 -20.75 14.60 -9.21
C LEU A 111 -21.69 15.15 -10.30
N ALA A 112 -22.98 14.82 -10.25
CA ALA A 112 -23.96 15.35 -11.21
C ALA A 112 -24.02 16.86 -11.18
N ALA A 113 -24.04 17.49 -9.99
CA ALA A 113 -24.02 18.94 -9.85
C ALA A 113 -22.76 19.59 -10.42
N LEU A 114 -21.57 18.97 -10.22
CA LEU A 114 -20.33 19.47 -10.78
C LEU A 114 -20.31 19.34 -12.32
N VAL A 115 -20.79 18.24 -12.85
CA VAL A 115 -20.90 17.99 -14.30
C VAL A 115 -21.81 19.01 -14.96
N GLU A 116 -22.98 19.27 -14.37
CA GLU A 116 -23.94 20.27 -14.86
C GLU A 116 -23.34 21.68 -14.77
N LYS A 117 -22.78 22.05 -13.60
CA LYS A 117 -22.21 23.39 -13.37
C LYS A 117 -21.11 23.75 -14.36
N HIS A 118 -20.25 22.80 -14.71
CA HIS A 118 -19.07 23.03 -15.54
C HIS A 118 -19.26 22.52 -16.98
N ASN A 119 -20.46 22.06 -17.34
CA ASN A 119 -20.83 21.53 -18.66
C ASN A 119 -19.83 20.46 -19.17
N ILE A 120 -19.56 19.47 -18.30
CA ILE A 120 -18.57 18.43 -18.55
C ILE A 120 -19.24 17.22 -19.19
N ASN A 121 -18.62 16.65 -20.23
CA ASN A 121 -19.04 15.39 -20.81
C ASN A 121 -18.24 14.25 -20.19
N LEU A 122 -18.91 13.31 -19.50
CA LEU A 122 -18.26 12.16 -18.87
C LEU A 122 -18.17 11.00 -19.87
N GLU A 123 -17.04 10.34 -19.90
CA GLU A 123 -16.84 9.12 -20.72
C GLU A 123 -17.68 7.92 -20.22
N ILE A 124 -17.94 7.87 -18.91
CA ILE A 124 -18.72 6.82 -18.25
C ILE A 124 -19.92 7.47 -17.56
N PRO A 125 -21.14 6.92 -17.77
CA PRO A 125 -22.33 7.38 -17.07
C PRO A 125 -22.16 7.31 -15.55
N VAL A 126 -22.68 8.32 -14.84
CA VAL A 126 -22.57 8.41 -13.37
C VAL A 126 -23.12 7.16 -12.66
N GLU A 127 -24.16 6.55 -13.24
CA GLU A 127 -24.82 5.35 -12.72
C GLU A 127 -23.96 4.11 -12.76
N GLU A 128 -23.02 4.05 -13.70
CA GLU A 128 -22.11 2.91 -13.92
C GLU A 128 -20.81 3.05 -13.11
N MET A 129 -20.61 4.21 -12.48
CA MET A 129 -19.38 4.46 -11.72
C MET A 129 -19.33 3.71 -10.42
N THR A 130 -18.12 3.28 -10.05
CA THR A 130 -17.82 2.83 -8.69
C THR A 130 -17.55 4.02 -7.77
N LYS A 131 -17.59 3.77 -6.46
CA LYS A 131 -17.23 4.77 -5.45
C LYS A 131 -15.87 5.41 -5.68
N SER A 132 -14.85 4.60 -6.04
CA SER A 132 -13.49 5.08 -6.28
C SER A 132 -13.38 5.87 -7.60
N MET A 133 -14.11 5.47 -8.64
CA MET A 133 -14.18 6.21 -9.90
C MET A 133 -14.81 7.59 -9.68
N ALA A 134 -15.95 7.62 -8.99
CA ALA A 134 -16.63 8.87 -8.68
C ALA A 134 -15.76 9.83 -7.84
N SER A 135 -15.05 9.32 -6.82
CA SER A 135 -14.14 10.15 -6.03
C SER A 135 -13.04 10.76 -6.91
N ARG A 136 -12.38 9.95 -7.74
CA ARG A 136 -11.33 10.46 -8.66
C ARG A 136 -11.88 11.50 -9.63
N GLN A 137 -13.06 11.26 -10.18
CA GLN A 137 -13.68 12.18 -11.12
C GLN A 137 -14.03 13.52 -10.45
N ILE A 138 -14.59 13.47 -9.24
CA ILE A 138 -14.86 14.67 -8.42
C ILE A 138 -13.56 15.45 -8.17
N ASP A 139 -12.50 14.77 -7.72
CA ASP A 139 -11.22 15.41 -7.42
C ASP A 139 -10.60 16.06 -8.67
N THR A 140 -10.69 15.37 -9.82
CA THR A 140 -10.21 15.92 -11.12
C THR A 140 -10.97 17.17 -11.51
N ILE A 141 -12.31 17.15 -11.40
CA ILE A 141 -13.15 18.31 -11.75
C ILE A 141 -12.83 19.49 -10.83
N ILE A 142 -12.74 19.24 -9.52
CA ILE A 142 -12.41 20.28 -8.54
C ILE A 142 -11.03 20.88 -8.80
N ALA A 143 -10.06 20.06 -9.12
CA ALA A 143 -8.70 20.50 -9.41
C ALA A 143 -8.62 21.37 -10.68
N GLN A 144 -9.45 21.07 -11.67
CA GLN A 144 -9.43 21.75 -12.97
C GLN A 144 -10.34 23.00 -13.01
N TYR A 145 -11.52 22.95 -12.38
CA TYR A 145 -12.56 23.97 -12.51
C TYR A 145 -12.95 24.65 -11.19
N GLY A 146 -12.44 24.15 -10.07
CA GLY A 146 -12.87 24.59 -8.74
C GLY A 146 -14.15 23.90 -8.24
N LYS A 147 -14.60 24.31 -7.05
CA LYS A 147 -15.83 23.80 -6.43
C LYS A 147 -17.08 24.52 -6.92
#